data_40612adbf8f0d482a9db37e7614ada1b
#
_entry.id   40612adbf8f0d482a9db37e7614ada1b
#
_cell.length_a   1.000
_cell.length_b   1.000
_cell.length_c   1.000
_cell.angle_alpha   90.00
_cell.angle_beta   90.00
_cell.angle_gamma   90.00
#
_symmetry.space_group_name_H-M   'P 1'
#
loop_
_entity.id
_entity.type
_entity.pdbx_description
1 polymer ?
#
loop_
_entity_poly.entity_id
_entity_poly.type
_entity_poly.pdbx_seq_one_letter_code
_entity_poly.pdbx_strand_id
1 'polypeptide(L)'
;MSFRIEEKLNIDVNNLFIFKKWLNVNKAKKIYDDRIVTSIYFDNTRMDSYNNSNEGVMPRKKIRLRTYNNNFDYTHNAQLEIKISSAEGRYKSAINTKNIDSMLKFGLFDKDYGTCKPKAIVSYFRSYIKIFNVRVTLDENINYRKYGSNL
;
A
#
# COMPACT_ATOMS: atom_id res chain seq x y z
N MET A 1 -15.17 15.53 -9.59
CA MET A 1 -13.89 15.18 -8.90
C MET A 1 -14.04 15.53 -7.43
N SER A 2 -13.86 14.57 -6.51
CA SER A 2 -13.85 14.90 -5.09
C SER A 2 -12.38 15.04 -4.65
N PHE A 3 -12.02 16.21 -4.16
CA PHE A 3 -10.74 16.40 -3.50
C PHE A 3 -10.76 15.62 -2.19
N ARG A 4 -9.83 14.67 -2.04
CA ARG A 4 -9.65 13.92 -0.80
C ARG A 4 -8.40 14.44 -0.11
N ILE A 5 -8.57 15.00 1.08
CA ILE A 5 -7.46 15.31 1.98
C ILE A 5 -7.13 14.01 2.73
N GLU A 6 -5.88 13.61 2.70
CA GLU A 6 -5.36 12.44 3.41
C GLU A 6 -4.15 12.86 4.24
N GLU A 7 -4.26 12.65 5.54
CA GLU A 7 -3.17 12.84 6.49
C GLU A 7 -2.72 11.49 7.03
N LYS A 8 -1.41 11.32 7.21
CA LYS A 8 -0.81 10.11 7.75
C LYS A 8 -0.08 10.45 9.04
N LEU A 9 -0.49 9.78 10.10
CA LEU A 9 0.07 9.95 11.42
C LEU A 9 0.70 8.64 11.89
N ASN A 10 1.88 8.72 12.50
CA ASN A 10 2.48 7.61 13.21
C ASN A 10 2.01 7.67 14.67
N ILE A 11 1.54 6.54 15.18
CA ILE A 11 1.07 6.40 16.55
C ILE A 11 1.93 5.33 17.23
N ASP A 12 2.55 5.67 18.35
CA ASP A 12 3.24 4.69 19.20
C ASP A 12 2.25 3.77 19.94
N VAL A 13 2.76 2.68 20.51
CA VAL A 13 1.94 1.64 21.14
C VAL A 13 1.09 2.19 22.30
N ASN A 14 1.63 3.11 23.09
CA ASN A 14 0.92 3.69 24.23
C ASN A 14 -0.24 4.58 23.77
N ASN A 15 0.04 5.43 22.81
CA ASN A 15 -0.95 6.32 22.22
C ASN A 15 -1.99 5.56 21.38
N LEU A 16 -1.64 4.40 20.83
CA LEU A 16 -2.59 3.53 20.13
C LEU A 16 -3.73 3.06 21.07
N PHE A 17 -3.39 2.65 22.28
CA PHE A 17 -4.41 2.26 23.26
C PHE A 17 -5.34 3.41 23.61
N ILE A 18 -4.78 4.59 23.87
CA ILE A 18 -5.53 5.81 24.16
C ILE A 18 -6.44 6.16 22.98
N PHE A 19 -5.92 6.10 21.76
CA PHE A 19 -6.67 6.38 20.55
C PHE A 19 -7.85 5.40 20.35
N LYS A 20 -7.63 4.10 20.53
CA LYS A 20 -8.71 3.09 20.45
C LYS A 20 -9.79 3.34 21.50
N LYS A 21 -9.40 3.70 22.73
CA LYS A 21 -10.35 4.07 23.79
C LYS A 21 -11.15 5.33 23.39
N TRP A 22 -10.49 6.34 22.86
CA TRP A 22 -11.13 7.57 22.38
C TRP A 22 -12.12 7.29 21.25
N LEU A 23 -11.78 6.43 20.28
CA LEU A 23 -12.69 6.00 19.22
C LEU A 23 -13.97 5.36 19.80
N ASN A 24 -13.84 4.49 20.77
CA ASN A 24 -14.98 3.83 21.44
C ASN A 24 -15.88 4.83 22.18
N VAL A 25 -15.29 5.73 22.97
CA VAL A 25 -16.02 6.78 23.70
C VAL A 25 -16.81 7.67 22.73
N ASN A 26 -16.23 8.00 21.58
CA ASN A 26 -16.88 8.82 20.57
C ASN A 26 -17.75 8.02 19.58
N LYS A 27 -18.11 6.77 19.91
CA LYS A 27 -19.00 5.91 19.13
C LYS A 27 -18.60 5.78 17.67
N ALA A 28 -17.30 5.65 17.42
CA ALA A 28 -16.77 5.39 16.09
C ALA A 28 -17.33 4.08 15.52
N LYS A 29 -17.66 4.06 14.24
CA LYS A 29 -18.29 2.91 13.58
C LYS A 29 -17.32 2.23 12.63
N LYS A 30 -17.24 0.92 12.68
CA LYS A 30 -16.58 0.10 11.67
C LYS A 30 -17.38 0.20 10.37
N ILE A 31 -16.71 0.47 9.25
CA ILE A 31 -17.35 0.65 7.94
C ILE A 31 -17.09 -0.50 6.96
N TYR A 32 -16.04 -1.27 7.20
CA TYR A 32 -15.71 -2.49 6.45
C TYR A 32 -15.06 -3.49 7.41
N ASP A 33 -15.06 -4.75 7.01
CA ASP A 33 -14.31 -5.78 7.72
C ASP A 33 -12.81 -5.49 7.67
N ASP A 34 -12.13 -5.85 8.75
CA ASP A 34 -10.69 -5.73 8.84
C ASP A 34 -10.04 -6.69 7.86
N ARG A 35 -8.90 -6.31 7.30
CA ARG A 35 -8.23 -7.07 6.24
C ARG A 35 -6.73 -7.08 6.44
N ILE A 36 -6.12 -8.19 6.06
CA ILE A 36 -4.69 -8.20 5.81
C ILE A 36 -4.47 -7.59 4.42
N VAL A 37 -3.65 -6.56 4.38
CA VAL A 37 -3.23 -5.93 3.13
C VAL A 37 -1.80 -6.35 2.86
N THR A 38 -1.56 -7.06 1.76
CA THR A 38 -0.22 -7.43 1.31
C THR A 38 0.10 -6.72 0.01
N SER A 39 1.26 -6.14 -0.07
CA SER A 39 1.73 -5.42 -1.27
C SER A 39 3.14 -5.86 -1.63
N ILE A 40 3.35 -6.26 -2.87
CA ILE A 40 4.65 -6.55 -3.45
C ILE A 40 5.04 -5.36 -4.30
N TYR A 41 6.11 -4.67 -3.94
CA TYR A 41 6.62 -3.51 -4.65
C TYR A 41 7.63 -3.93 -5.70
N PHE A 42 7.51 -3.31 -6.88
CA PHE A 42 8.39 -3.51 -8.02
C PHE A 42 9.30 -2.31 -8.20
N ASP A 43 10.54 -2.57 -8.55
CA ASP A 43 11.52 -1.55 -8.91
C ASP A 43 12.54 -2.13 -9.89
N ASN A 44 13.25 -1.25 -10.59
CA ASN A 44 14.33 -1.65 -11.47
C ASN A 44 15.60 -2.01 -10.67
N THR A 45 16.67 -2.37 -11.38
CA THR A 45 17.95 -2.74 -10.74
C THR A 45 18.59 -1.59 -9.98
N ARG A 46 18.38 -0.35 -10.41
CA ARG A 46 18.94 0.85 -9.79
C ARG A 46 18.10 1.39 -8.62
N MET A 47 16.94 0.77 -8.36
CA MET A 47 15.99 1.23 -7.33
C MET A 47 15.47 2.67 -7.57
N ASP A 48 15.23 3.02 -8.84
CA ASP A 48 14.86 4.39 -9.22
C ASP A 48 13.53 4.84 -8.58
N SER A 49 12.54 3.94 -8.47
CA SER A 49 11.26 4.26 -7.81
C SER A 49 11.44 4.56 -6.33
N TYR A 50 12.30 3.80 -5.66
CA TYR A 50 12.64 4.01 -4.25
C TYR A 50 13.41 5.32 -4.07
N ASN A 51 14.49 5.53 -4.84
CA ASN A 51 15.34 6.71 -4.76
C ASN A 51 14.55 8.00 -5.04
N ASN A 52 13.79 8.04 -6.13
CA ASN A 52 12.92 9.18 -6.46
C ASN A 52 11.90 9.47 -5.35
N SER A 53 11.43 8.42 -4.68
CA SER A 53 10.48 8.59 -3.57
C SER A 53 11.14 9.14 -2.32
N ASN A 54 12.38 8.75 -2.04
CA ASN A 54 13.15 9.19 -0.88
C ASN A 54 13.63 10.63 -1.05
N GLU A 55 14.07 10.98 -2.27
CA GLU A 55 14.56 12.32 -2.62
C GLU A 55 13.43 13.33 -2.91
N GLY A 56 12.18 12.85 -2.98
CA GLY A 56 11.04 13.73 -3.27
C GLY A 56 10.92 14.17 -4.74
N VAL A 57 11.66 13.53 -5.65
CA VAL A 57 11.64 13.84 -7.09
C VAL A 57 10.23 13.74 -7.65
N MET A 58 9.89 14.62 -8.58
CA MET A 58 8.62 14.61 -9.31
C MET A 58 8.87 14.74 -10.82
N PRO A 59 8.10 14.03 -11.67
CA PRO A 59 7.12 13.01 -11.30
C PRO A 59 7.80 11.73 -10.78
N ARG A 60 7.15 11.05 -9.85
CA ARG A 60 7.60 9.75 -9.38
C ARG A 60 6.49 8.71 -9.42
N LYS A 61 6.87 7.46 -9.58
CA LYS A 61 5.93 6.36 -9.76
C LYS A 61 6.21 5.26 -8.74
N LYS A 62 5.16 4.64 -8.20
CA LYS A 62 5.23 3.42 -7.39
C LYS A 62 4.39 2.35 -8.05
N ILE A 63 4.96 1.18 -8.25
CA ILE A 63 4.33 0.03 -8.90
C ILE A 63 4.25 -1.09 -7.86
N ARG A 64 3.06 -1.68 -7.70
CA ARG A 64 2.88 -2.78 -6.77
C ARG A 64 1.76 -3.72 -7.18
N LEU A 65 1.88 -4.99 -6.84
CA LEU A 65 0.77 -5.93 -6.73
C LEU A 65 0.21 -5.86 -5.32
N ARG A 66 -1.11 -5.77 -5.18
CA ARG A 66 -1.78 -5.68 -3.88
C ARG A 66 -2.91 -6.67 -3.78
N THR A 67 -2.98 -7.36 -2.64
CA THR A 67 -4.08 -8.23 -2.23
C THR A 67 -4.73 -7.73 -0.95
N TYR A 68 -5.98 -8.15 -0.74
CA TYR A 68 -6.78 -7.84 0.44
C TYR A 68 -7.36 -9.13 1.02
N ASN A 69 -6.53 -10.14 1.20
CA ASN A 69 -6.93 -11.45 1.65
C ASN A 69 -6.57 -11.64 3.12
N ASN A 70 -7.37 -12.42 3.84
CA ASN A 70 -7.03 -12.84 5.20
C ASN A 70 -5.88 -13.85 5.23
N ASN A 71 -5.54 -14.42 4.10
CA ASN A 71 -4.37 -15.27 3.90
C ASN A 71 -3.31 -14.44 3.19
N PHE A 72 -2.04 -14.64 3.52
CA PHE A 72 -0.90 -13.98 2.83
C PHE A 72 -0.73 -14.46 1.37
N ASP A 73 -1.80 -15.00 0.79
CA ASP A 73 -1.83 -15.47 -0.57
C ASP A 73 -2.00 -14.28 -1.52
N TYR A 74 -0.98 -14.01 -2.30
CA TYR A 74 -0.96 -12.97 -3.35
C TYR A 74 -1.15 -13.56 -4.75
N THR A 75 -1.44 -14.86 -4.86
CA THR A 75 -1.62 -15.52 -6.14
C THR A 75 -3.03 -15.31 -6.71
N HIS A 76 -4.00 -15.02 -5.85
CA HIS A 76 -5.39 -14.82 -6.25
C HIS A 76 -5.87 -13.39 -5.98
N ASN A 77 -6.60 -12.82 -6.93
CA ASN A 77 -7.26 -11.50 -6.81
C ASN A 77 -6.32 -10.33 -6.51
N ALA A 78 -5.06 -10.38 -6.98
CA ALA A 78 -4.17 -9.25 -6.86
C ALA A 78 -4.50 -8.15 -7.87
N GLN A 79 -4.41 -6.92 -7.43
CA GLN A 79 -4.51 -5.74 -8.28
C GLN A 79 -3.12 -5.17 -8.55
N LEU A 80 -2.81 -4.96 -9.83
CA LEU A 80 -1.67 -4.14 -10.21
C LEU A 80 -2.04 -2.67 -9.99
N GLU A 81 -1.38 -2.04 -9.05
CA GLU A 81 -1.57 -0.63 -8.75
C GLU A 81 -0.34 0.18 -9.17
N ILE A 82 -0.58 1.20 -9.98
CA ILE A 82 0.44 2.19 -10.34
C ILE A 82 0.00 3.53 -9.76
N LYS A 83 0.85 4.12 -8.93
CA LYS A 83 0.61 5.42 -8.32
C LYS A 83 1.66 6.40 -8.81
N ILE A 84 1.21 7.48 -9.43
CA ILE A 84 2.05 8.57 -9.92
C ILE A 84 1.81 9.80 -9.05
N SER A 85 2.88 10.44 -8.64
CA SER A 85 2.84 11.76 -7.98
C SER A 85 3.60 12.74 -8.85
N SER A 86 2.92 13.81 -9.24
CA SER A 86 3.48 14.91 -10.03
C SER A 86 3.18 16.24 -9.36
N ALA A 87 3.69 17.34 -9.90
CA ALA A 87 3.40 18.69 -9.42
C ALA A 87 1.90 19.03 -9.53
N GLU A 88 1.24 18.54 -10.59
CA GLU A 88 -0.17 18.79 -10.86
C GLU A 88 -1.12 17.94 -10.00
N GLY A 89 -0.59 16.90 -9.33
CA GLY A 89 -1.41 16.06 -8.46
C GLY A 89 -0.99 14.59 -8.40
N ARG A 90 -1.92 13.77 -7.92
CA ARG A 90 -1.72 12.33 -7.72
C ARG A 90 -2.68 11.54 -8.58
N TYR A 91 -2.14 10.65 -9.39
CA TYR A 91 -2.88 9.70 -10.19
C TYR A 91 -2.71 8.28 -9.66
N LYS A 92 -3.78 7.50 -9.65
CA LYS A 92 -3.75 6.08 -9.29
C LYS A 92 -4.51 5.28 -10.34
N SER A 93 -3.86 4.28 -10.90
CA SER A 93 -4.46 3.22 -11.70
C SER A 93 -4.48 1.93 -10.89
N ALA A 94 -5.55 1.14 -11.01
CA ALA A 94 -5.64 -0.19 -10.42
C ALA A 94 -6.33 -1.12 -11.43
N ILE A 95 -5.66 -2.20 -11.77
CA ILE A 95 -6.12 -3.16 -12.78
C ILE A 95 -6.05 -4.56 -12.16
N ASN A 96 -7.16 -5.30 -12.24
CA ASN A 96 -7.15 -6.72 -11.89
C ASN A 96 -6.28 -7.46 -12.90
N THR A 97 -5.27 -8.17 -12.45
CA THR A 97 -4.38 -8.91 -13.32
C THR A 97 -4.50 -10.41 -13.10
N LYS A 98 -4.48 -11.15 -14.22
CA LYS A 98 -4.43 -12.63 -14.20
C LYS A 98 -3.01 -13.17 -14.35
N ASN A 99 -2.04 -12.33 -14.71
CA ASN A 99 -0.66 -12.74 -15.03
C ASN A 99 0.30 -12.55 -13.84
N ILE A 100 -0.18 -12.82 -12.63
CA ILE A 100 0.57 -12.58 -11.40
C ILE A 100 1.89 -13.35 -11.38
N ASP A 101 1.86 -14.66 -11.67
CA ASP A 101 3.05 -15.52 -11.65
C ASP A 101 4.12 -15.05 -12.64
N SER A 102 3.70 -14.65 -13.83
CA SER A 102 4.61 -14.10 -14.84
C SER A 102 5.27 -12.81 -14.34
N MET A 103 4.49 -11.91 -13.74
CA MET A 103 5.02 -10.66 -13.16
C MET A 103 5.98 -10.92 -12.01
N LEU A 104 5.69 -11.89 -11.15
CA LEU A 104 6.56 -12.25 -10.04
C LEU A 104 7.87 -12.89 -10.50
N LYS A 105 7.84 -13.70 -11.55
CA LYS A 105 8.99 -14.41 -12.10
C LYS A 105 9.86 -13.54 -12.99
N PHE A 106 9.26 -12.84 -13.95
CA PHE A 106 9.98 -12.10 -14.99
C PHE A 106 10.02 -10.59 -14.74
N GLY A 107 9.13 -10.09 -13.90
CA GLY A 107 8.93 -8.66 -13.73
C GLY A 107 7.89 -8.09 -14.69
N LEU A 108 7.83 -6.77 -14.73
CA LEU A 108 6.99 -6.01 -15.65
C LEU A 108 7.80 -4.88 -16.29
N PHE A 109 7.41 -4.46 -17.49
CA PHE A 109 8.03 -3.33 -18.16
C PHE A 109 7.26 -2.03 -17.86
N ASP A 110 7.98 -1.01 -17.42
CA ASP A 110 7.49 0.35 -17.27
C ASP A 110 8.26 1.28 -18.20
N LYS A 111 7.57 2.20 -18.87
CA LYS A 111 8.18 3.09 -19.87
C LYS A 111 9.27 4.01 -19.29
N ASP A 112 9.14 4.39 -18.00
CA ASP A 112 10.07 5.33 -17.37
C ASP A 112 11.20 4.62 -16.60
N TYR A 113 10.91 3.44 -16.03
CA TYR A 113 11.85 2.68 -15.19
C TYR A 113 12.42 1.43 -15.88
N GLY A 114 11.93 1.08 -17.09
CA GLY A 114 12.33 -0.15 -17.77
C GLY A 114 11.79 -1.40 -17.10
N THR A 115 12.58 -2.46 -17.08
CA THR A 115 12.18 -3.74 -16.45
C THR A 115 12.24 -3.63 -14.93
N CYS A 116 11.07 -3.69 -14.31
CA CYS A 116 10.88 -3.68 -12.85
C CYS A 116 10.61 -5.10 -12.35
N LYS A 117 11.36 -5.54 -11.34
CA LYS A 117 11.20 -6.84 -10.68
C LYS A 117 10.70 -6.66 -9.24
N PRO A 118 10.08 -7.69 -8.64
CA PRO A 118 9.69 -7.64 -7.24
C PRO A 118 10.90 -7.38 -6.34
N LYS A 119 10.78 -6.45 -5.39
CA LYS A 119 11.86 -6.06 -4.48
C LYS A 119 11.51 -6.22 -3.00
N ALA A 120 10.31 -5.81 -2.63
CA ALA A 120 9.90 -5.80 -1.24
C ALA A 120 8.44 -6.24 -1.08
N ILE A 121 8.17 -6.90 0.04
CA ILE A 121 6.82 -7.24 0.46
C ILE A 121 6.52 -6.42 1.72
N VAL A 122 5.36 -5.79 1.73
CA VAL A 122 4.83 -5.08 2.89
C VAL A 122 3.47 -5.65 3.21
N SER A 123 3.26 -6.10 4.43
CA SER A 123 1.97 -6.59 4.91
C SER A 123 1.58 -5.92 6.21
N TYR A 124 0.30 -5.73 6.41
CA TYR A 124 -0.25 -5.14 7.63
C TYR A 124 -1.73 -5.48 7.77
N PHE A 125 -2.21 -5.40 9.00
CA PHE A 125 -3.63 -5.51 9.33
C PHE A 125 -4.25 -4.11 9.26
N ARG A 126 -5.37 -3.98 8.53
CA ARG A 126 -6.05 -2.70 8.34
C ARG A 126 -7.48 -2.74 8.81
N SER A 127 -7.80 -1.85 9.74
CA SER A 127 -9.16 -1.55 10.17
C SER A 127 -9.70 -0.29 9.50
N TYR A 128 -11.01 -0.28 9.26
CA TYR A 128 -11.71 0.81 8.58
C TYR A 128 -12.79 1.38 9.49
N ILE A 129 -12.64 2.61 9.87
CA ILE A 129 -13.43 3.26 10.90
C ILE A 129 -13.98 4.58 10.34
N LYS A 130 -15.20 4.91 10.71
CA LYS A 130 -15.78 6.24 10.51
C LYS A 130 -16.06 6.87 11.85
N ILE A 131 -15.59 8.08 12.05
CA ILE A 131 -15.88 8.90 13.22
C ILE A 131 -16.23 10.30 12.74
N PHE A 132 -17.37 10.81 13.17
CA PHE A 132 -17.96 12.05 12.63
C PHE A 132 -18.02 11.96 11.09
N ASN A 133 -17.46 12.93 10.39
CA ASN A 133 -17.36 12.93 8.93
C ASN A 133 -15.99 12.49 8.39
N VAL A 134 -15.12 11.93 9.26
CA VAL A 134 -13.78 11.49 8.91
C VAL A 134 -13.75 9.97 8.78
N ARG A 135 -13.12 9.50 7.71
CA ARG A 135 -12.76 8.09 7.54
C ARG A 135 -11.34 7.89 8.05
N VAL A 136 -11.18 7.00 9.02
CA VAL A 136 -9.89 6.61 9.57
C VAL A 136 -9.56 5.19 9.09
N THR A 137 -8.33 4.97 8.66
CA THR A 137 -7.76 3.63 8.47
C THR A 137 -6.62 3.45 9.46
N LEU A 138 -6.69 2.39 10.25
CA LEU A 138 -5.66 2.04 11.21
C LEU A 138 -4.89 0.85 10.69
N ASP A 139 -3.59 1.02 10.47
CA ASP A 139 -2.67 0.00 9.99
C ASP A 139 -1.82 -0.48 11.17
N GLU A 140 -1.94 -1.77 11.50
CA GLU A 140 -1.25 -2.41 12.63
C GLU A 140 -0.41 -3.59 12.15
N ASN A 141 0.54 -4.02 12.98
CA ASN A 141 1.41 -5.18 12.71
C ASN A 141 2.10 -5.08 11.34
N ILE A 142 2.67 -3.92 11.06
CA ILE A 142 3.32 -3.66 9.78
C ILE A 142 4.61 -4.48 9.72
N ASN A 143 4.69 -5.34 8.70
CA ASN A 143 5.83 -6.19 8.43
C ASN A 143 6.45 -5.84 7.07
N TYR A 144 7.78 -5.79 7.03
CA TYR A 144 8.57 -5.52 5.83
C TYR A 144 9.56 -6.64 5.61
N ARG A 145 9.62 -7.16 4.39
CA ARG A 145 10.63 -8.16 4.01
C ARG A 145 11.10 -7.95 2.58
N LYS A 146 12.34 -8.37 2.29
CA LYS A 146 12.83 -8.45 0.92
C LYS A 146 12.08 -9.55 0.19
N TYR A 147 11.75 -9.33 -1.09
CA TYR A 147 11.17 -10.38 -1.93
C TYR A 147 12.19 -11.50 -2.16
N GLY A 148 11.76 -12.76 -2.01
CA GLY A 148 12.63 -13.92 -2.16
C GLY A 148 13.50 -14.26 -0.94
N SER A 149 13.41 -13.51 0.17
CA SER A 149 14.01 -13.96 1.43
C SER A 149 13.11 -15.04 2.05
N ASN A 150 13.70 -16.15 2.42
CA ASN A 150 13.03 -17.19 3.21
C ASN A 150 12.61 -16.61 4.57
N LEU A 151 11.50 -17.12 5.09
CA LEU A 151 11.07 -16.89 6.47
C LEU A 151 12.09 -17.43 7.46
#